data_1c2b5e3ef92e54bf4987d07a4a596b5b
#
_entry.id   1c2b5e3ef92e54bf4987d07a4a596b5b
#
_cell.length_a   1.000
_cell.length_b   1.000
_cell.length_c   1.000
_cell.angle_alpha   90.00
_cell.angle_beta   90.00
_cell.angle_gamma   90.00
#
_symmetry.space_group_name_H-M   'P 1'
#
loop_
_entity.id
_entity.type
_entity.pdbx_description
1 polymer ?
#
loop_
_entity_poly.entity_id
_entity_poly.type
_entity_poly.pdbx_seq_one_letter_code
_entity_poly.pdbx_strand_id
1 'polypeptide(L)'
;MSTNVNLKSATMPSVEIYTDGGCEPNPGAGGYGVVLVHPKKHAEVSGGFRLTTNNRMEIFAAIAGLELLKQPCKVTLYSDSQYLVKAMTETWVATWKRKSWWRTRTERPENVDLWQRLDALCQTHQVEFCWVRGHAGNPENERCDQLSMAALRHPNLPVDDGYENKPETEGVRPDMQEGDACGKCSTPVIKRKGKWKPSRDYYYEFHLFCPKCGTTYHVESAKRFVDQPPSLF
;
A
#
# COMPACT_ATOMS: atom_id res chain seq x y z
N MET A 1 30.33 44.52 -2.64
CA MET A 1 29.16 44.35 -3.53
C MET A 1 28.55 42.98 -3.22
N SER A 2 27.53 42.96 -2.38
CA SER A 2 26.86 41.70 -1.99
C SER A 2 25.76 41.42 -2.98
N THR A 3 25.91 40.38 -3.78
CA THR A 3 24.87 39.88 -4.68
C THR A 3 23.84 39.10 -3.87
N ASN A 4 22.74 39.77 -3.55
CA ASN A 4 21.54 39.09 -3.03
C ASN A 4 20.98 38.17 -4.12
N VAL A 5 21.26 36.89 -4.04
CA VAL A 5 20.57 35.87 -4.84
C VAL A 5 19.17 35.70 -4.24
N ASN A 6 18.22 36.34 -4.87
CA ASN A 6 16.80 36.24 -4.55
C ASN A 6 16.32 34.81 -4.95
N LEU A 7 16.40 33.84 -4.04
CA LEU A 7 15.79 32.54 -4.18
C LEU A 7 14.28 32.76 -4.20
N LYS A 8 13.69 32.95 -5.38
CA LYS A 8 12.25 32.80 -5.60
C LYS A 8 11.90 31.40 -5.13
N SER A 9 11.15 31.32 -4.04
CA SER A 9 10.51 30.08 -3.60
C SER A 9 9.70 29.55 -4.80
N ALA A 10 10.20 28.52 -5.47
CA ALA A 10 9.49 27.89 -6.58
C ALA A 10 8.24 27.27 -6.00
N THR A 11 7.08 27.87 -6.26
CA THR A 11 5.79 27.29 -5.89
C THR A 11 5.62 25.97 -6.63
N MET A 12 5.32 24.91 -5.90
CA MET A 12 5.05 23.59 -6.50
C MET A 12 3.90 23.74 -7.52
N PRO A 13 4.06 23.23 -8.75
CA PRO A 13 2.99 23.28 -9.73
C PRO A 13 1.78 22.47 -9.24
N SER A 14 0.58 22.98 -9.51
CA SER A 14 -0.68 22.31 -9.18
C SER A 14 -1.18 21.55 -10.42
N VAL A 15 -1.60 20.30 -10.23
CA VAL A 15 -2.06 19.38 -11.28
C VAL A 15 -3.29 18.63 -10.80
N GLU A 16 -4.26 18.43 -11.68
CA GLU A 16 -5.38 17.52 -11.46
C GLU A 16 -5.14 16.23 -12.25
N ILE A 17 -5.40 15.09 -11.60
CA ILE A 17 -5.28 13.77 -12.20
C ILE A 17 -6.57 13.02 -11.95
N TYR A 18 -7.18 12.55 -13.03
CA TYR A 18 -8.36 11.68 -13.01
C TYR A 18 -7.90 10.26 -13.34
N THR A 19 -8.45 9.27 -12.63
CA THR A 19 -8.03 7.87 -12.77
C THR A 19 -9.21 6.94 -12.70
N ASP A 20 -9.17 5.91 -13.53
CA ASP A 20 -10.11 4.80 -13.49
C ASP A 20 -9.39 3.49 -13.86
N GLY A 21 -9.90 2.36 -13.35
CA GLY A 21 -9.39 1.05 -13.63
C GLY A 21 -10.48 -0.01 -13.63
N GLY A 22 -10.47 -0.87 -14.63
CA GLY A 22 -11.46 -1.92 -14.81
C GLY A 22 -10.83 -3.27 -15.10
N CYS A 23 -11.58 -4.33 -14.81
CA CYS A 23 -11.18 -5.71 -15.10
C CYS A 23 -12.42 -6.52 -15.52
N GLU A 24 -12.35 -7.20 -16.68
CA GLU A 24 -13.47 -7.99 -17.19
C GLU A 24 -12.96 -9.28 -17.88
N PRO A 25 -13.37 -10.49 -17.37
CA PRO A 25 -14.01 -10.72 -16.07
C PRO A 25 -13.08 -10.33 -14.91
N ASN A 26 -13.60 -10.32 -13.68
CA ASN A 26 -12.79 -10.01 -12.50
C ASN A 26 -12.65 -11.26 -11.58
N PRO A 27 -11.44 -11.88 -11.44
CA PRO A 27 -10.18 -11.53 -12.11
C PRO A 27 -10.17 -11.88 -13.60
N GLY A 28 -9.34 -11.14 -14.36
CA GLY A 28 -9.19 -11.34 -15.81
C GLY A 28 -8.33 -10.26 -16.46
N ALA A 29 -8.56 -10.00 -17.75
CA ALA A 29 -7.92 -8.88 -18.42
C ALA A 29 -8.35 -7.56 -17.78
N GLY A 30 -7.40 -6.73 -17.43
CA GLY A 30 -7.68 -5.42 -16.83
C GLY A 30 -6.98 -4.28 -17.54
N GLY A 31 -7.60 -3.10 -17.45
CA GLY A 31 -7.08 -1.87 -18.02
C GLY A 31 -7.17 -0.71 -17.03
N TYR A 32 -6.34 0.28 -17.26
CA TYR A 32 -6.39 1.56 -16.54
C TYR A 32 -6.38 2.73 -17.51
N GLY A 33 -7.02 3.81 -17.11
CA GLY A 33 -7.05 5.09 -17.81
C GLY A 33 -6.72 6.23 -16.87
N VAL A 34 -5.97 7.20 -17.38
CA VAL A 34 -5.52 8.40 -16.64
C VAL A 34 -5.68 9.60 -17.54
N VAL A 35 -6.25 10.67 -17.00
CA VAL A 35 -6.29 12.00 -17.60
C VAL A 35 -5.61 12.99 -16.67
N LEU A 36 -4.57 13.65 -17.14
CA LEU A 36 -3.84 14.70 -16.42
C LEU A 36 -4.20 16.05 -16.99
N VAL A 37 -4.67 16.93 -16.12
CA VAL A 37 -5.09 18.29 -16.46
C VAL A 37 -4.20 19.31 -15.75
N HIS A 38 -3.59 20.18 -16.54
CA HIS A 38 -2.82 21.33 -16.07
C HIS A 38 -3.10 22.51 -17.02
N PRO A 39 -3.13 23.78 -16.58
CA PRO A 39 -3.47 24.91 -17.43
C PRO A 39 -2.69 25.04 -18.75
N LYS A 40 -1.49 24.43 -18.80
CA LYS A 40 -0.62 24.46 -19.99
C LYS A 40 -0.47 23.10 -20.68
N LYS A 41 -1.08 22.03 -20.13
CA LYS A 41 -0.86 20.66 -20.62
C LYS A 41 -2.01 19.76 -20.26
N HIS A 42 -2.50 19.04 -21.24
CA HIS A 42 -3.39 17.90 -21.08
C HIS A 42 -2.65 16.66 -21.54
N ALA A 43 -2.75 15.56 -20.80
CA ALA A 43 -2.13 14.30 -21.18
C ALA A 43 -3.03 13.12 -20.77
N GLU A 44 -3.05 12.11 -21.61
CA GLU A 44 -3.74 10.85 -21.34
C GLU A 44 -2.73 9.71 -21.36
N VAL A 45 -2.93 8.74 -20.49
CA VAL A 45 -2.21 7.47 -20.53
C VAL A 45 -3.16 6.34 -20.21
N SER A 46 -2.95 5.20 -20.85
CA SER A 46 -3.69 3.98 -20.59
C SER A 46 -2.79 2.76 -20.79
N GLY A 47 -3.17 1.66 -20.20
CA GLY A 47 -2.50 0.38 -20.33
C GLY A 47 -3.27 -0.68 -19.57
N GLY A 48 -2.74 -1.90 -19.50
CA GLY A 48 -3.44 -2.97 -18.82
C GLY A 48 -2.58 -4.20 -18.66
N PHE A 49 -3.17 -5.25 -18.09
CA PHE A 49 -2.54 -6.54 -17.82
C PHE A 49 -3.47 -7.68 -18.26
N ARG A 50 -2.88 -8.81 -18.68
CA ARG A 50 -3.63 -9.96 -19.20
C ARG A 50 -4.45 -10.69 -18.15
N LEU A 51 -4.00 -10.65 -16.90
CA LEU A 51 -4.67 -11.24 -15.74
C LEU A 51 -4.37 -10.41 -14.49
N THR A 52 -5.42 -9.80 -13.95
CA THR A 52 -5.34 -8.92 -12.79
C THR A 52 -6.71 -8.81 -12.11
N THR A 53 -6.92 -7.82 -11.24
CA THR A 53 -8.20 -7.52 -10.59
C THR A 53 -8.59 -6.05 -10.73
N ASN A 54 -9.89 -5.76 -10.58
CA ASN A 54 -10.40 -4.40 -10.59
C ASN A 54 -9.64 -3.49 -9.63
N ASN A 55 -9.56 -3.89 -8.36
CA ASN A 55 -8.87 -3.10 -7.33
C ASN A 55 -7.39 -2.80 -7.67
N ARG A 56 -6.70 -3.76 -8.31
CA ARG A 56 -5.32 -3.52 -8.75
C ARG A 56 -5.25 -2.46 -9.84
N MET A 57 -6.18 -2.49 -10.79
CA MET A 57 -6.23 -1.50 -11.88
C MET A 57 -6.54 -0.10 -11.37
N GLU A 58 -7.44 0.04 -10.41
CA GLU A 58 -7.74 1.31 -9.74
C GLU A 58 -6.51 1.91 -9.05
N ILE A 59 -5.76 1.09 -8.29
CA ILE A 59 -4.53 1.54 -7.63
C ILE A 59 -3.45 1.86 -8.68
N PHE A 60 -3.31 1.01 -9.70
CA PHE A 60 -2.29 1.17 -10.74
C PHE A 60 -2.54 2.43 -11.58
N ALA A 61 -3.81 2.79 -11.85
CA ALA A 61 -4.17 4.04 -12.50
C ALA A 61 -3.64 5.26 -11.74
N ALA A 62 -3.81 5.28 -10.42
CA ALA A 62 -3.27 6.35 -9.56
C ALA A 62 -1.74 6.42 -9.62
N ILE A 63 -1.06 5.26 -9.58
CA ILE A 63 0.39 5.16 -9.71
C ILE A 63 0.83 5.72 -11.07
N ALA A 64 0.24 5.23 -12.16
CA ALA A 64 0.58 5.65 -13.51
C ALA A 64 0.39 7.17 -13.71
N GLY A 65 -0.66 7.74 -13.12
CA GLY A 65 -0.89 9.18 -13.14
C GLY A 65 0.20 9.99 -12.43
N LEU A 66 0.60 9.56 -11.25
CA LEU A 66 1.65 10.24 -10.48
C LEU A 66 3.04 10.10 -11.12
N GLU A 67 3.32 8.98 -11.77
CA GLU A 67 4.59 8.74 -12.48
C GLU A 67 4.78 9.59 -13.75
N LEU A 68 3.72 10.20 -14.27
CA LEU A 68 3.84 11.19 -15.35
C LEU A 68 4.52 12.48 -14.90
N LEU A 69 4.57 12.74 -13.61
CA LEU A 69 5.08 13.98 -13.05
C LEU A 69 6.61 13.93 -12.92
N LYS A 70 7.28 14.87 -13.57
CA LYS A 70 8.76 14.93 -13.62
C LYS A 70 9.40 15.68 -12.45
N GLN A 71 8.60 16.31 -11.60
CA GLN A 71 9.04 17.09 -10.45
C GLN A 71 7.99 17.06 -9.35
N PRO A 72 8.31 17.38 -8.09
CA PRO A 72 7.32 17.50 -7.03
C PRO A 72 6.19 18.46 -7.40
N CYS A 73 4.94 18.00 -7.25
CA CYS A 73 3.71 18.73 -7.57
C CYS A 73 2.72 18.68 -6.41
N LYS A 74 1.84 19.68 -6.36
CA LYS A 74 0.60 19.62 -5.61
C LYS A 74 -0.45 18.97 -6.53
N VAL A 75 -0.95 17.81 -6.15
CA VAL A 75 -1.84 16.99 -6.98
C VAL A 75 -3.20 16.84 -6.30
N THR A 76 -4.27 17.11 -7.04
CA THR A 76 -5.62 16.64 -6.69
C THR A 76 -5.91 15.43 -7.57
N LEU A 77 -6.02 14.25 -6.93
CA LEU A 77 -6.27 13.00 -7.62
C LEU A 77 -7.73 12.58 -7.43
N TYR A 78 -8.47 12.51 -8.52
CA TYR A 78 -9.86 12.11 -8.57
C TYR A 78 -10.00 10.67 -9.00
N SER A 79 -10.82 9.89 -8.27
CA SER A 79 -11.17 8.51 -8.61
C SER A 79 -12.55 8.17 -8.09
N ASP A 80 -13.29 7.34 -8.78
CA ASP A 80 -14.57 6.78 -8.34
C ASP A 80 -14.40 5.49 -7.51
N SER A 81 -13.16 5.02 -7.39
CA SER A 81 -12.83 3.92 -6.50
C SER A 81 -12.90 4.32 -5.03
N GLN A 82 -13.96 3.91 -4.34
CA GLN A 82 -14.04 4.05 -2.89
C GLN A 82 -12.94 3.29 -2.16
N TYR A 83 -12.47 2.16 -2.72
CA TYR A 83 -11.40 1.37 -2.14
C TYR A 83 -10.08 2.15 -2.11
N LEU A 84 -9.70 2.75 -3.24
CA LEU A 84 -8.50 3.58 -3.35
C LEU A 84 -8.58 4.81 -2.43
N VAL A 85 -9.65 5.61 -2.57
CA VAL A 85 -9.77 6.88 -1.85
C VAL A 85 -9.82 6.65 -0.34
N LYS A 86 -10.64 5.70 0.16
CA LYS A 86 -10.70 5.38 1.59
C LYS A 86 -9.38 4.87 2.14
N ALA A 87 -8.69 3.99 1.41
CA ALA A 87 -7.40 3.48 1.86
C ALA A 87 -6.37 4.59 2.09
N MET A 88 -6.39 5.63 1.27
CA MET A 88 -5.47 6.77 1.37
C MET A 88 -5.94 7.83 2.37
N THR A 89 -7.25 8.07 2.50
CA THR A 89 -7.80 9.13 3.37
C THR A 89 -8.18 8.66 4.77
N GLU A 90 -8.61 7.40 4.95
CA GLU A 90 -9.04 6.83 6.22
C GLU A 90 -7.91 6.11 6.99
N THR A 91 -6.65 6.48 6.74
CA THR A 91 -5.46 5.97 7.46
C THR A 91 -5.14 4.48 7.29
N TRP A 92 -5.75 3.75 6.34
CA TRP A 92 -5.46 2.33 6.16
C TRP A 92 -4.02 2.10 5.76
N VAL A 93 -3.56 2.76 4.69
CA VAL A 93 -2.18 2.66 4.20
C VAL A 93 -1.18 3.11 5.28
N ALA A 94 -1.44 4.23 5.96
CA ALA A 94 -0.59 4.70 7.05
C ALA A 94 -0.51 3.69 8.23
N THR A 95 -1.62 3.01 8.52
CA THR A 95 -1.67 1.96 9.54
C THR A 95 -0.90 0.72 9.11
N TRP A 96 -1.05 0.27 7.86
CA TRP A 96 -0.29 -0.87 7.35
C TRP A 96 1.20 -0.57 7.31
N LYS A 97 1.60 0.60 6.83
CA LYS A 97 3.01 1.06 6.83
C LYS A 97 3.63 1.02 8.23
N ARG A 98 2.94 1.57 9.24
CA ARG A 98 3.39 1.54 10.64
C ARG A 98 3.53 0.13 11.19
N LYS A 99 2.76 -0.85 10.67
CA LYS A 99 2.82 -2.27 11.01
C LYS A 99 3.71 -3.07 10.04
N SER A 100 4.66 -2.44 9.37
CA SER A 100 5.53 -3.09 8.37
C SER A 100 4.74 -3.81 7.27
N TRP A 101 3.65 -3.20 6.82
CA TRP A 101 2.73 -3.69 5.78
C TRP A 101 1.99 -4.98 6.17
N TRP A 102 1.57 -5.08 7.44
CA TRP A 102 0.69 -6.13 7.93
C TRP A 102 -0.68 -5.57 8.30
N ARG A 103 -1.74 -6.20 7.80
CA ARG A 103 -3.14 -5.88 8.15
C ARG A 103 -3.48 -6.45 9.52
N THR A 104 -3.21 -7.73 9.72
CA THR A 104 -3.38 -8.46 10.97
C THR A 104 -2.04 -9.05 11.43
N ARG A 105 -2.05 -9.92 12.44
CA ARG A 105 -0.85 -10.62 12.89
C ARG A 105 -0.31 -11.62 11.84
N THR A 106 -1.17 -12.15 11.00
CA THR A 106 -0.86 -13.24 10.06
C THR A 106 -1.14 -12.90 8.60
N GLU A 107 -1.75 -11.74 8.31
CA GLU A 107 -2.20 -11.38 6.96
C GLU A 107 -1.63 -10.03 6.53
N ARG A 108 -1.13 -9.98 5.31
CA ARG A 108 -0.84 -8.72 4.62
C ARG A 108 -2.11 -8.13 4.02
N PRO A 109 -2.18 -6.81 3.80
CA PRO A 109 -3.23 -6.25 2.95
C PRO A 109 -3.07 -6.80 1.52
N GLU A 110 -4.17 -6.95 0.82
CA GLU A 110 -4.13 -7.22 -0.60
C GLU A 110 -3.42 -6.09 -1.35
N ASN A 111 -2.78 -6.40 -2.47
CA ASN A 111 -2.11 -5.44 -3.35
C ASN A 111 -1.01 -4.61 -2.64
N VAL A 112 -0.32 -5.21 -1.68
CA VAL A 112 0.70 -4.52 -0.87
C VAL A 112 1.82 -3.93 -1.72
N ASP A 113 2.19 -4.58 -2.80
CA ASP A 113 3.15 -4.13 -3.80
C ASP A 113 2.76 -2.77 -4.40
N LEU A 114 1.50 -2.64 -4.81
CA LEU A 114 0.98 -1.39 -5.36
C LEU A 114 0.81 -0.30 -4.30
N TRP A 115 0.35 -0.66 -3.10
CA TRP A 115 0.26 0.30 -2.00
C TRP A 115 1.60 0.88 -1.59
N GLN A 116 2.66 0.06 -1.58
CA GLN A 116 4.03 0.51 -1.30
C GLN A 116 4.53 1.50 -2.36
N ARG A 117 4.27 1.20 -3.64
CA ARG A 117 4.64 2.08 -4.75
C ARG A 117 3.87 3.40 -4.71
N LEU A 118 2.56 3.36 -4.46
CA LEU A 118 1.72 4.55 -4.34
C LEU A 118 2.15 5.42 -3.14
N ASP A 119 2.41 4.82 -1.97
CA ASP A 119 2.89 5.54 -0.79
C ASP A 119 4.23 6.25 -1.05
N ALA A 120 5.16 5.63 -1.77
CA ALA A 120 6.42 6.24 -2.15
C ALA A 120 6.23 7.48 -3.06
N LEU A 121 5.30 7.40 -4.01
CA LEU A 121 4.95 8.55 -4.87
C LEU A 121 4.30 9.69 -4.06
N CYS A 122 3.43 9.36 -3.10
CA CYS A 122 2.83 10.35 -2.21
C CYS A 122 3.84 11.03 -1.26
N GLN A 123 5.03 10.46 -1.08
CA GLN A 123 6.12 11.15 -0.37
C GLN A 123 6.86 12.15 -1.26
N THR A 124 6.83 11.94 -2.58
CA THR A 124 7.45 12.85 -3.56
C THR A 124 6.53 14.02 -3.91
N HIS A 125 5.23 13.76 -3.97
CA HIS A 125 4.21 14.74 -4.33
C HIS A 125 3.30 15.05 -3.14
N GLN A 126 2.69 16.22 -3.14
CA GLN A 126 1.65 16.58 -2.18
C GLN A 126 0.30 16.18 -2.77
N VAL A 127 -0.20 14.98 -2.43
CA VAL A 127 -1.38 14.40 -3.07
C VAL A 127 -2.61 14.48 -2.15
N GLU A 128 -3.69 15.05 -2.68
CA GLU A 128 -5.03 15.02 -2.11
C GLU A 128 -5.90 14.05 -2.93
N PHE A 129 -6.48 13.05 -2.28
CA PHE A 129 -7.36 12.07 -2.93
C PHE A 129 -8.82 12.50 -2.78
N CYS A 130 -9.51 12.64 -3.90
CA CYS A 130 -10.90 13.07 -3.97
C CYS A 130 -11.75 11.98 -4.61
N TRP A 131 -12.79 11.55 -3.91
CA TRP A 131 -13.77 10.66 -4.50
C TRP A 131 -14.72 11.42 -5.41
N VAL A 132 -14.98 10.87 -6.59
CA VAL A 132 -16.01 11.31 -7.52
C VAL A 132 -17.02 10.18 -7.74
N ARG A 133 -18.24 10.53 -8.08
CA ARG A 133 -19.24 9.53 -8.44
C ARG A 133 -19.01 9.07 -9.88
N GLY A 134 -18.80 7.78 -10.09
CA GLY A 134 -18.68 7.17 -11.41
C GLY A 134 -19.96 7.38 -12.24
N HIS A 135 -19.80 7.55 -13.56
CA HIS A 135 -20.87 7.75 -14.54
C HIS A 135 -21.87 8.87 -14.16
N ALA A 136 -21.36 9.96 -13.60
CA ALA A 136 -22.18 11.09 -13.14
C ALA A 136 -21.95 12.38 -13.95
N GLY A 137 -21.46 12.27 -15.17
CA GLY A 137 -21.26 13.40 -16.08
C GLY A 137 -19.96 14.17 -15.85
N ASN A 138 -18.97 13.60 -15.14
CA ASN A 138 -17.63 14.17 -15.08
C ASN A 138 -16.84 13.74 -16.33
N PRO A 139 -16.53 14.67 -17.26
CA PRO A 139 -15.95 14.31 -18.57
C PRO A 139 -14.60 13.60 -18.46
N GLU A 140 -13.75 14.01 -17.51
CA GLU A 140 -12.42 13.46 -17.34
C GLU A 140 -12.49 12.03 -16.73
N ASN A 141 -13.42 11.79 -15.80
CA ASN A 141 -13.63 10.45 -15.25
C ASN A 141 -14.22 9.50 -16.30
N GLU A 142 -15.22 9.96 -17.07
CA GLU A 142 -15.77 9.17 -18.19
C GLU A 142 -14.72 8.90 -19.27
N ARG A 143 -13.79 9.84 -19.47
CA ARG A 143 -12.66 9.61 -20.37
C ARG A 143 -11.70 8.54 -19.84
N CYS A 144 -11.42 8.52 -18.53
CA CYS A 144 -10.61 7.48 -17.91
C CYS A 144 -11.26 6.10 -18.07
N ASP A 145 -12.58 5.97 -17.88
CA ASP A 145 -13.33 4.73 -18.10
C ASP A 145 -13.18 4.25 -19.56
N GLN A 146 -13.38 5.13 -20.55
CA GLN A 146 -13.18 4.80 -21.96
C GLN A 146 -11.76 4.31 -22.26
N LEU A 147 -10.75 4.96 -21.67
CA LEU A 147 -9.34 4.58 -21.82
C LEU A 147 -9.06 3.21 -21.18
N SER A 148 -9.56 2.96 -19.98
CA SER A 148 -9.40 1.70 -19.27
C SER A 148 -10.06 0.53 -20.03
N MET A 149 -11.30 0.74 -20.51
CA MET A 149 -12.04 -0.24 -21.30
C MET A 149 -11.43 -0.50 -22.68
N ALA A 150 -10.82 0.48 -23.31
CA ALA A 150 -10.07 0.28 -24.55
C ALA A 150 -8.79 -0.51 -24.30
N ALA A 151 -8.06 -0.18 -23.22
CA ALA A 151 -6.80 -0.80 -22.88
C ALA A 151 -6.93 -2.31 -22.56
N LEU A 152 -7.93 -2.72 -21.77
CA LEU A 152 -8.14 -4.13 -21.43
C LEU A 152 -8.44 -5.04 -22.63
N ARG A 153 -8.90 -4.46 -23.77
CA ARG A 153 -9.18 -5.20 -25.00
C ARG A 153 -7.97 -5.38 -25.91
N HIS A 154 -6.81 -4.82 -25.50
CA HIS A 154 -5.61 -4.95 -26.30
C HIS A 154 -5.11 -6.41 -26.37
N PRO A 155 -4.76 -6.94 -27.57
CA PRO A 155 -4.45 -8.36 -27.73
C PRO A 155 -3.15 -8.82 -27.04
N ASN A 156 -2.23 -7.91 -26.78
CA ASN A 156 -0.89 -8.21 -26.23
C ASN A 156 -0.70 -7.51 -24.87
N LEU A 157 -1.51 -7.86 -23.91
CA LEU A 157 -1.38 -7.33 -22.56
C LEU A 157 -0.19 -7.98 -21.82
N PRO A 158 0.63 -7.19 -21.11
CA PRO A 158 1.71 -7.70 -20.28
C PRO A 158 1.20 -8.49 -19.07
N VAL A 159 2.14 -9.15 -18.40
CA VAL A 159 1.93 -9.86 -17.13
C VAL A 159 1.81 -8.84 -16.00
N ASP A 160 0.86 -9.02 -15.09
CA ASP A 160 0.85 -8.38 -13.78
C ASP A 160 1.67 -9.22 -12.81
N ASP A 161 2.97 -8.95 -12.70
CA ASP A 161 3.88 -9.74 -11.87
C ASP A 161 3.45 -9.79 -10.40
N GLY A 162 2.90 -8.71 -9.87
CA GLY A 162 2.41 -8.66 -8.50
C GLY A 162 1.13 -9.46 -8.26
N TYR A 163 0.45 -9.89 -9.33
CA TYR A 163 -0.73 -10.74 -9.26
C TYR A 163 -0.44 -12.18 -9.67
N GLU A 164 0.18 -12.38 -10.84
CA GLU A 164 0.40 -13.71 -11.42
C GLU A 164 1.59 -14.45 -10.79
N ASN A 165 2.63 -13.73 -10.41
CA ASN A 165 3.88 -14.28 -9.86
C ASN A 165 4.04 -14.00 -8.36
N LYS A 166 2.93 -13.82 -7.65
CA LYS A 166 2.94 -13.56 -6.21
C LYS A 166 3.64 -14.70 -5.47
N PRO A 167 4.70 -14.44 -4.66
CA PRO A 167 5.38 -15.46 -3.90
C PRO A 167 4.42 -16.14 -2.90
N GLU A 168 4.41 -17.47 -2.86
CA GLU A 168 3.59 -18.24 -1.91
C GLU A 168 3.87 -17.89 -0.43
N THR A 169 5.05 -17.33 -0.15
CA THR A 169 5.50 -16.96 1.20
C THR A 169 5.05 -15.58 1.67
N GLU A 170 4.35 -14.79 0.85
CA GLU A 170 3.90 -13.45 1.25
C GLU A 170 2.93 -13.41 2.44
N GLY A 171 2.37 -14.53 2.84
CA GLY A 171 1.46 -14.64 3.99
C GLY A 171 2.11 -14.94 5.33
N VAL A 172 3.42 -15.23 5.39
CA VAL A 172 4.09 -15.56 6.64
C VAL A 172 4.83 -14.33 7.17
N ARG A 173 4.31 -13.73 8.23
CA ARG A 173 5.03 -12.68 8.94
C ARG A 173 6.31 -13.29 9.52
N PRO A 174 7.50 -12.78 9.17
CA PRO A 174 8.70 -13.22 9.84
C PRO A 174 8.54 -12.94 11.34
N ASP A 175 9.02 -13.88 12.18
CA ASP A 175 9.04 -13.68 13.61
C ASP A 175 9.74 -12.35 13.94
N MET A 176 9.07 -11.53 14.73
CA MET A 176 9.61 -10.26 15.18
C MET A 176 10.92 -10.51 15.91
N GLN A 177 11.95 -9.72 15.66
CA GLN A 177 13.27 -9.85 16.24
C GLN A 177 13.56 -8.74 17.24
N GLU A 178 14.58 -8.95 18.09
CA GLU A 178 15.10 -7.90 18.95
C GLU A 178 15.61 -6.71 18.11
N GLY A 179 15.23 -5.51 18.50
CA GLY A 179 15.53 -4.29 17.75
C GLY A 179 14.43 -3.84 16.78
N ASP A 180 13.47 -4.72 16.46
CA ASP A 180 12.34 -4.34 15.60
C ASP A 180 11.46 -3.28 16.27
N ALA A 181 10.85 -2.44 15.44
CA ALA A 181 9.97 -1.37 15.92
C ALA A 181 8.69 -1.94 16.56
N CYS A 182 8.39 -1.52 17.77
CA CYS A 182 7.13 -1.83 18.45
C CYS A 182 5.93 -1.36 17.60
N GLY A 183 4.99 -2.26 17.31
CA GLY A 183 3.79 -1.96 16.51
C GLY A 183 2.84 -0.94 17.16
N LYS A 184 3.04 -0.57 18.44
CA LYS A 184 2.22 0.41 19.15
C LYS A 184 2.86 1.80 19.23
N CYS A 185 4.19 1.88 19.39
CA CYS A 185 4.88 3.16 19.64
C CYS A 185 6.21 3.29 18.93
N SER A 186 6.53 2.39 18.00
CA SER A 186 7.75 2.37 17.16
C SER A 186 9.08 2.33 17.90
N THR A 187 9.08 2.20 19.24
CA THR A 187 10.29 2.01 20.03
C THR A 187 10.86 0.62 19.76
N PRO A 188 12.18 0.44 19.59
CA PRO A 188 12.79 -0.87 19.45
C PRO A 188 12.42 -1.80 20.62
N VAL A 189 12.01 -3.03 20.28
CA VAL A 189 11.72 -4.05 21.29
C VAL A 189 12.98 -4.76 21.75
N ILE A 190 12.98 -5.21 22.98
CA ILE A 190 14.08 -5.97 23.59
C ILE A 190 13.64 -7.39 23.90
N LYS A 191 14.59 -8.32 23.87
CA LYS A 191 14.37 -9.72 24.22
C LYS A 191 14.32 -9.89 25.74
N ARG A 192 13.31 -10.60 26.25
CA ARG A 192 13.19 -10.98 27.67
C ARG A 192 12.99 -12.47 27.80
N LYS A 193 13.64 -13.08 28.74
CA LYS A 193 13.49 -14.52 29.07
C LYS A 193 12.04 -14.83 29.46
N GLY A 194 11.48 -15.85 28.85
CA GLY A 194 10.16 -16.35 29.18
C GLY A 194 10.14 -17.04 30.55
N LYS A 195 8.94 -17.18 31.11
CA LYS A 195 8.71 -17.94 32.35
C LYS A 195 7.72 -19.05 32.05
N TRP A 196 8.06 -20.26 32.38
CA TRP A 196 7.13 -21.37 32.36
C TRP A 196 6.12 -21.27 33.52
N LYS A 197 4.86 -21.64 33.22
CA LYS A 197 3.79 -21.72 34.21
C LYS A 197 3.29 -23.17 34.28
N PRO A 198 3.22 -23.80 35.47
CA PRO A 198 2.79 -25.21 35.61
C PRO A 198 1.40 -25.52 35.03
N SER A 199 0.55 -24.51 34.84
CA SER A 199 -0.80 -24.66 34.30
C SER A 199 -0.85 -24.72 32.76
N ARG A 200 0.29 -24.74 32.06
CA ARG A 200 0.38 -24.76 30.61
C ARG A 200 1.29 -25.88 30.13
N ASP A 201 0.91 -26.49 29.02
CA ASP A 201 1.66 -27.51 28.30
C ASP A 201 2.74 -26.91 27.36
N TYR A 202 2.88 -25.60 27.33
CA TYR A 202 3.90 -24.89 26.60
C TYR A 202 4.41 -23.64 27.34
N TYR A 203 5.59 -23.18 26.92
CA TYR A 203 6.16 -21.90 27.34
C TYR A 203 6.93 -21.27 26.16
N TYR A 204 7.24 -19.97 26.29
CA TYR A 204 8.15 -19.31 25.38
C TYR A 204 9.52 -19.15 26.03
N GLU A 205 10.61 -19.61 25.40
CA GLU A 205 11.97 -19.42 25.89
C GLU A 205 12.28 -17.95 26.12
N PHE A 206 11.78 -17.11 25.19
CA PHE A 206 11.82 -15.67 25.29
C PHE A 206 10.58 -15.04 24.68
N HIS A 207 10.36 -13.79 25.00
CA HIS A 207 9.39 -12.92 24.36
C HIS A 207 10.04 -11.57 24.09
N LEU A 208 9.50 -10.80 23.16
CA LEU A 208 9.94 -9.43 22.92
C LEU A 208 9.07 -8.47 23.73
N PHE A 209 9.68 -7.45 24.26
CA PHE A 209 9.05 -6.48 25.13
C PHE A 209 9.41 -5.06 24.72
N CYS A 210 8.40 -4.19 24.62
CA CYS A 210 8.63 -2.77 24.37
C CYS A 210 8.89 -2.03 25.68
N PRO A 211 10.09 -1.46 25.89
CA PRO A 211 10.41 -0.78 27.15
C PRO A 211 9.61 0.50 27.37
N LYS A 212 9.09 1.12 26.30
CA LYS A 212 8.32 2.36 26.38
C LYS A 212 6.85 2.17 26.71
N CYS A 213 6.16 1.24 26.04
CA CYS A 213 4.70 1.08 26.19
C CYS A 213 4.28 -0.22 26.89
N GLY A 214 5.23 -1.07 27.29
CA GLY A 214 4.95 -2.33 28.00
C GLY A 214 4.38 -3.46 27.13
N THR A 215 4.21 -3.25 25.82
CA THR A 215 3.64 -4.28 24.92
C THR A 215 4.57 -5.49 24.85
N THR A 216 4.00 -6.68 24.99
CA THR A 216 4.70 -7.97 24.88
C THR A 216 4.32 -8.66 23.58
N TYR A 217 5.29 -9.23 22.88
CA TYR A 217 5.13 -10.01 21.65
C TYR A 217 5.66 -11.43 21.89
N HIS A 218 4.79 -12.41 21.65
CA HIS A 218 5.20 -13.82 21.70
C HIS A 218 5.71 -14.21 20.31
N VAL A 219 6.87 -14.85 20.27
CA VAL A 219 7.58 -15.28 19.07
C VAL A 219 7.36 -16.79 18.92
N GLU A 220 6.73 -17.23 17.83
CA GLU A 220 6.36 -18.64 17.67
C GLU A 220 7.60 -19.57 17.61
N SER A 221 8.71 -19.11 17.02
CA SER A 221 9.96 -19.86 17.02
C SER A 221 10.57 -20.06 18.42
N ALA A 222 10.17 -19.25 19.41
CA ALA A 222 10.57 -19.38 20.81
C ALA A 222 9.61 -20.25 21.65
N LYS A 223 8.53 -20.77 21.06
CA LYS A 223 7.57 -21.64 21.74
C LYS A 223 8.14 -23.04 21.92
N ARG A 224 8.03 -23.59 23.13
CA ARG A 224 8.42 -24.96 23.47
C ARG A 224 7.25 -25.65 24.15
N PHE A 225 7.00 -26.88 23.75
CA PHE A 225 6.05 -27.76 24.44
C PHE A 225 6.77 -28.50 25.55
N VAL A 226 6.09 -28.71 26.64
CA VAL A 226 6.61 -29.51 27.75
C VAL A 226 6.10 -30.93 27.53
N ASP A 227 7.01 -31.82 27.13
CA ASP A 227 6.73 -33.26 27.09
C ASP A 227 6.50 -33.71 28.53
N GLN A 228 5.27 -33.96 28.90
CA GLN A 228 4.75 -34.43 30.20
C GLN A 228 5.48 -33.90 31.45
N PRO A 229 4.77 -33.36 32.46
CA PRO A 229 5.39 -33.06 33.72
C PRO A 229 5.96 -34.37 34.31
N PRO A 230 7.18 -34.35 34.90
CA PRO A 230 7.70 -35.54 35.56
C PRO A 230 6.64 -35.98 36.54
N SER A 231 6.19 -37.26 36.41
CA SER A 231 5.28 -37.86 37.33
C SER A 231 5.85 -37.73 38.74
N LEU A 232 5.14 -37.04 39.61
CA LEU A 232 5.39 -37.06 41.03
C LEU A 232 5.00 -38.43 41.54
N PHE A 233 5.94 -39.39 41.43
CA PHE A 233 6.03 -40.60 42.28
C PHE A 233 7.50 -41.02 42.33
#